data_718799dc03cb4d92873b21ebb127619e
#
_entry.id   718799dc03cb4d92873b21ebb127619e
#
_cell.length_a   1.000
_cell.length_b   1.000
_cell.length_c   1.000
_cell.angle_alpha   90.00
_cell.angle_beta   90.00
_cell.angle_gamma   90.00
#
_symmetry.space_group_name_H-M   'P 1'
#
loop_
_entity.id
_entity.type
_entity.pdbx_description
1 polymer ?
#
loop_
_entity_poly.entity_id
_entity_poly.type
_entity_poly.pdbx_seq_one_letter_code
_entity_poly.pdbx_strand_id
1 'polypeptide(L)'
;YRKRPMDEWCVEFTIEYDHLPSIGSKLTDRSGGKGVICTIADPASMPVDSRGVRADIIVDPNTTASRMNLARLFETYINSASDELERNMKAVLGVTGKETNLRQILSSKEKQAAVEECWNRLMDYYGIITPRQRQWMTDGTYTDPHWKHLYYVIKEGIHLHIPTDNEPEYLS
;
A
#
# COMPACT_ATOMS: atom_id res chain seq x y z
N TYR A 1 -11.30 -22.93 21.17
CA TYR A 1 -10.63 -22.38 22.33
C TYR A 1 -9.87 -23.49 23.07
N ARG A 2 -8.57 -23.55 23.02
CA ARG A 2 -7.61 -24.49 23.68
C ARG A 2 -8.02 -25.97 23.77
N LYS A 3 -8.87 -26.49 22.90
CA LYS A 3 -9.24 -27.91 22.77
C LYS A 3 -9.64 -28.62 24.10
N ARG A 4 -10.13 -27.87 25.09
CA ARG A 4 -10.69 -28.45 26.31
C ARG A 4 -12.19 -28.58 26.17
N PRO A 5 -12.79 -29.70 26.50
CA PRO A 5 -14.24 -29.81 26.60
C PRO A 5 -14.75 -28.78 27.62
N MET A 6 -15.83 -28.11 27.30
CA MET A 6 -16.51 -27.23 28.23
C MET A 6 -17.49 -28.04 29.04
N ASP A 7 -17.32 -28.03 30.35
CA ASP A 7 -18.19 -28.76 31.26
C ASP A 7 -19.56 -28.10 31.43
N GLU A 8 -19.60 -26.78 31.17
CA GLU A 8 -20.82 -25.98 31.23
C GLU A 8 -20.83 -24.99 30.06
N TRP A 9 -21.38 -23.80 30.24
CA TRP A 9 -21.37 -22.73 29.23
C TRP A 9 -20.21 -21.75 29.47
N CYS A 10 -19.70 -21.16 28.41
CA CYS A 10 -18.63 -20.16 28.44
C CYS A 10 -19.09 -18.85 27.81
N VAL A 11 -18.75 -17.74 28.44
CA VAL A 11 -19.00 -16.39 27.90
C VAL A 11 -17.65 -15.76 27.60
N GLU A 12 -17.47 -15.31 26.36
CA GLU A 12 -16.29 -14.57 25.92
C GLU A 12 -16.65 -13.09 25.77
N PHE A 13 -15.85 -12.23 26.39
CA PHE A 13 -15.97 -10.79 26.26
C PHE A 13 -14.79 -10.29 25.42
N THR A 14 -15.08 -9.65 24.29
CA THR A 14 -14.09 -8.93 23.49
C THR A 14 -14.17 -7.46 23.86
N ILE A 15 -13.05 -6.90 24.32
CA ILE A 15 -12.95 -5.47 24.67
C ILE A 15 -11.97 -4.83 23.68
N GLU A 16 -12.43 -3.82 23.00
CA GLU A 16 -11.63 -2.98 22.10
C GLU A 16 -11.33 -1.65 22.80
N TYR A 17 -10.07 -1.23 22.77
CA TYR A 17 -9.66 0.06 23.32
C TYR A 17 -8.46 0.61 22.54
N ASP A 18 -8.36 1.92 22.46
CA ASP A 18 -7.24 2.61 21.82
C ASP A 18 -6.03 2.63 22.76
N HIS A 19 -4.93 2.07 22.30
CA HIS A 19 -3.66 2.12 23.00
C HIS A 19 -2.71 3.09 22.30
N LEU A 20 -2.47 4.26 22.89
CA LEU A 20 -1.51 5.22 22.38
C LEU A 20 -0.08 4.84 22.82
N PRO A 21 0.85 4.65 21.88
CA PRO A 21 2.24 4.37 22.22
C PRO A 21 2.87 5.56 22.93
N SER A 22 3.71 5.28 23.91
CA SER A 22 4.43 6.28 24.72
C SER A 22 5.95 6.11 24.57
N ILE A 23 6.73 7.04 25.10
CA ILE A 23 8.19 6.91 25.19
C ILE A 23 8.52 5.61 25.94
N GLY A 24 9.42 4.81 25.38
CA GLY A 24 9.76 3.47 25.88
C GLY A 24 8.96 2.33 25.23
N SER A 25 7.88 2.61 24.52
CA SER A 25 7.15 1.58 23.77
C SER A 25 7.99 1.03 22.63
N LYS A 26 7.90 -0.29 22.40
CA LYS A 26 8.59 -0.95 21.29
C LYS A 26 7.70 -0.93 20.05
N LEU A 27 8.28 -0.51 18.95
CA LEU A 27 7.68 -0.59 17.62
C LEU A 27 8.48 -1.57 16.76
N THR A 28 7.78 -2.23 15.85
CA THR A 28 8.38 -3.10 14.85
C THR A 28 7.75 -2.82 13.49
N ASP A 29 8.53 -2.98 12.44
CA ASP A 29 8.05 -2.97 11.06
C ASP A 29 7.80 -4.40 10.55
N ARG A 30 7.28 -4.51 9.33
CA ARG A 30 7.01 -5.81 8.68
C ARG A 30 8.27 -6.52 8.22
N SER A 31 9.37 -5.78 8.07
CA SER A 31 10.65 -6.28 7.58
C SER A 31 11.60 -6.73 8.70
N GLY A 32 11.10 -6.82 9.94
CA GLY A 32 11.88 -7.25 11.10
C GLY A 32 12.72 -6.16 11.76
N GLY A 33 12.58 -4.91 11.33
CA GLY A 33 13.13 -3.76 12.05
C GLY A 33 12.37 -3.55 13.35
N LYS A 34 13.10 -3.30 14.44
CA LYS A 34 12.50 -2.99 15.75
C LYS A 34 13.23 -1.85 16.43
N GLY A 35 12.49 -1.03 17.11
CA GLY A 35 13.04 0.10 17.85
C GLY A 35 12.20 0.45 19.07
N VAL A 36 12.73 1.31 19.90
CA VAL A 36 12.03 1.87 21.06
C VAL A 36 11.80 3.35 20.79
N ILE A 37 10.61 3.84 21.10
CA ILE A 37 10.30 5.27 21.01
C ILE A 37 11.15 5.99 22.05
N CYS A 38 12.11 6.77 21.60
CA CYS A 38 12.96 7.58 22.48
C CYS A 38 12.44 9.02 22.64
N THR A 39 11.70 9.53 21.64
CA THR A 39 11.17 10.90 21.67
C THR A 39 9.84 10.94 20.90
N ILE A 40 8.91 11.73 21.39
CA ILE A 40 7.70 12.14 20.67
C ILE A 40 7.89 13.60 20.32
N ALA A 41 8.06 13.90 19.04
CA ALA A 41 8.30 15.25 18.56
C ALA A 41 6.97 15.96 18.23
N ASP A 42 6.99 17.30 18.36
CA ASP A 42 5.89 18.12 17.88
C ASP A 42 5.76 17.94 16.35
N PRO A 43 4.55 17.74 15.82
CA PRO A 43 4.30 17.68 14.39
C PRO A 43 4.93 18.84 13.59
N ALA A 44 4.98 20.05 14.18
CA ALA A 44 5.59 21.21 13.52
C ALA A 44 7.12 21.10 13.36
N SER A 45 7.79 20.30 14.19
CA SER A 45 9.25 20.11 14.15
C SER A 45 9.70 18.95 13.27
N MET A 46 8.77 18.14 12.76
CA MET A 46 9.09 17.00 11.92
C MET A 46 9.53 17.46 10.52
N PRO A 47 10.52 16.78 9.91
CA PRO A 47 10.98 17.11 8.57
C PRO A 47 9.87 16.91 7.54
N VAL A 48 9.91 17.77 6.52
CA VAL A 48 8.96 17.80 5.42
C VAL A 48 9.70 17.58 4.13
N ASP A 49 9.16 16.74 3.24
CA ASP A 49 9.75 16.52 1.93
C ASP A 49 9.54 17.73 0.99
N SER A 50 10.13 17.68 -0.22
CA SER A 50 9.97 18.74 -1.24
C SER A 50 8.53 18.97 -1.69
N ARG A 51 7.59 18.12 -1.31
CA ARG A 51 6.17 18.12 -1.69
C ARG A 51 5.26 18.59 -0.56
N GLY A 52 5.82 18.88 0.61
CA GLY A 52 5.05 19.27 1.78
C GLY A 52 4.52 18.10 2.62
N VAL A 53 4.92 16.85 2.31
CA VAL A 53 4.55 15.69 3.11
C VAL A 53 5.48 15.59 4.32
N ARG A 54 4.88 15.54 5.48
CA ARG A 54 5.60 15.47 6.76
C ARG A 54 5.94 14.01 7.10
N ALA A 55 7.13 13.79 7.67
CA ALA A 55 7.50 12.49 8.18
C ALA A 55 6.71 12.14 9.46
N ASP A 56 6.20 10.90 9.53
CA ASP A 56 5.51 10.38 10.72
C ASP A 56 6.48 9.75 11.71
N ILE A 57 7.54 9.11 11.22
CA ILE A 57 8.55 8.41 12.03
C ILE A 57 9.93 8.71 11.48
N ILE A 58 10.88 8.96 12.37
CA ILE A 58 12.31 9.06 12.04
C ILE A 58 13.03 7.87 12.69
N VAL A 59 13.79 7.15 11.89
CA VAL A 59 14.58 5.99 12.34
C VAL A 59 16.05 6.17 11.98
N ASP A 60 16.94 5.53 12.75
CA ASP A 60 18.36 5.52 12.43
C ASP A 60 18.64 4.66 11.20
N PRO A 61 19.19 5.22 10.11
CA PRO A 61 19.50 4.47 8.88
C PRO A 61 20.59 3.41 9.10
N ASN A 62 21.50 3.61 10.05
CA ASN A 62 22.59 2.67 10.32
C ASN A 62 22.10 1.33 10.82
N THR A 63 20.96 1.29 11.52
CA THR A 63 20.38 0.03 12.00
C THR A 63 19.91 -0.88 10.85
N THR A 64 19.48 -0.32 9.74
CA THR A 64 19.10 -1.08 8.54
C THR A 64 20.31 -1.74 7.88
N ALA A 65 21.39 -0.99 7.73
CA ALA A 65 22.64 -1.48 7.12
C ALA A 65 23.33 -2.53 8.01
N SER A 66 23.47 -2.26 9.29
CA SER A 66 24.16 -3.15 10.24
C SER A 66 23.44 -4.48 10.46
N ARG A 67 22.11 -4.50 10.33
CA ARG A 67 21.29 -5.72 10.48
C ARG A 67 20.96 -6.41 9.16
N MET A 68 21.39 -5.86 8.03
CA MET A 68 21.12 -6.37 6.68
C MET A 68 19.62 -6.55 6.40
N ASN A 69 18.76 -5.70 6.94
CA ASN A 69 17.32 -5.70 6.68
C ASN A 69 16.99 -5.08 5.31
N LEU A 70 17.46 -5.70 4.24
CA LEU A 70 17.30 -5.20 2.88
C LEU A 70 15.83 -5.12 2.45
N ALA A 71 14.98 -5.98 2.97
CA ALA A 71 13.53 -5.98 2.69
C ALA A 71 12.89 -4.62 2.98
N ARG A 72 13.34 -3.92 4.02
CA ARG A 72 12.87 -2.57 4.34
C ARG A 72 13.23 -1.54 3.27
N LEU A 73 14.41 -1.65 2.68
CA LEU A 73 14.82 -0.75 1.59
C LEU A 73 13.96 -1.01 0.35
N PHE A 74 13.76 -2.27 -0.02
CA PHE A 74 12.88 -2.62 -1.13
C PHE A 74 11.46 -2.12 -0.91
N GLU A 75 10.89 -2.35 0.26
CA GLU A 75 9.55 -1.85 0.63
C GLU A 75 9.47 -0.32 0.47
N THR A 76 10.45 0.41 0.99
CA THR A 76 10.48 1.88 0.89
C THR A 76 10.56 2.35 -0.56
N TYR A 77 11.41 1.75 -1.39
CA TYR A 77 11.54 2.13 -2.80
C TYR A 77 10.30 1.79 -3.61
N ILE A 78 9.72 0.61 -3.42
CA ILE A 78 8.51 0.19 -4.12
C ILE A 78 7.33 1.09 -3.73
N ASN A 79 7.15 1.38 -2.45
CA ASN A 79 6.10 2.28 -1.99
C ASN A 79 6.28 3.69 -2.56
N SER A 80 7.51 4.24 -2.54
CA SER A 80 7.79 5.55 -3.12
C SER A 80 7.50 5.61 -4.62
N ALA A 81 7.86 4.56 -5.36
CA ALA A 81 7.55 4.46 -6.78
C ALA A 81 6.05 4.33 -7.05
N SER A 82 5.33 3.56 -6.23
CA SER A 82 3.88 3.42 -6.31
C SER A 82 3.16 4.76 -6.07
N ASP A 83 3.58 5.50 -5.04
CA ASP A 83 3.01 6.82 -4.70
C ASP A 83 3.27 7.85 -5.81
N GLU A 84 4.46 7.80 -6.41
CA GLU A 84 4.80 8.67 -7.54
C GLU A 84 3.95 8.37 -8.76
N LEU A 85 3.80 7.08 -9.09
CA LEU A 85 2.96 6.66 -10.21
C LEU A 85 1.49 7.04 -9.99
N GLU A 86 0.96 6.80 -8.79
CA GLU A 86 -0.41 7.16 -8.44
C GLU A 86 -0.65 8.68 -8.60
N ARG A 87 0.27 9.51 -8.13
CA ARG A 87 0.18 10.97 -8.28
C ARG A 87 0.22 11.39 -9.74
N ASN A 88 1.11 10.81 -10.53
CA ASN A 88 1.19 11.09 -11.94
C ASN A 88 -0.11 10.69 -12.67
N MET A 89 -0.70 9.55 -12.33
CA MET A 89 -2.00 9.14 -12.86
C MET A 89 -3.12 10.10 -12.45
N LYS A 90 -3.16 10.52 -11.18
CA LYS A 90 -4.13 11.53 -10.72
C LYS A 90 -4.01 12.84 -11.46
N ALA A 91 -2.77 13.29 -11.74
CA ALA A 91 -2.52 14.51 -12.51
C ALA A 91 -3.00 14.38 -13.97
N VAL A 92 -2.70 13.27 -14.65
CA VAL A 92 -3.15 12.99 -16.03
C VAL A 92 -4.66 12.91 -16.11
N LEU A 93 -5.30 12.26 -15.17
CA LEU A 93 -6.75 12.12 -15.10
C LEU A 93 -7.44 13.43 -14.64
N GLY A 94 -6.70 14.35 -14.01
CA GLY A 94 -7.24 15.60 -13.46
C GLY A 94 -8.17 15.33 -12.27
N VAL A 95 -7.83 14.37 -11.42
CA VAL A 95 -8.62 13.98 -10.24
C VAL A 95 -7.73 13.99 -8.99
N THR A 96 -8.36 14.16 -7.82
CA THR A 96 -7.67 14.10 -6.51
C THR A 96 -7.89 12.78 -5.77
N GLY A 97 -8.82 11.96 -6.27
CA GLY A 97 -9.24 10.71 -5.61
C GLY A 97 -10.29 10.89 -4.51
N LYS A 98 -10.64 12.14 -4.17
CA LYS A 98 -11.64 12.48 -3.16
C LYS A 98 -13.04 12.74 -3.74
N GLU A 99 -13.16 12.77 -5.05
CA GLU A 99 -14.39 13.07 -5.75
C GLU A 99 -15.46 11.98 -5.48
N THR A 100 -16.67 12.41 -5.15
CA THR A 100 -17.81 11.51 -4.91
C THR A 100 -18.23 10.78 -6.20
N ASN A 101 -18.05 11.45 -7.34
CA ASN A 101 -18.43 10.96 -8.66
C ASN A 101 -17.22 10.42 -9.49
N LEU A 102 -16.11 10.08 -8.84
CA LEU A 102 -14.88 9.60 -9.50
C LEU A 102 -15.16 8.48 -10.52
N ARG A 103 -16.04 7.54 -10.19
CA ARG A 103 -16.42 6.46 -11.09
C ARG A 103 -17.04 6.96 -12.40
N GLN A 104 -17.89 7.97 -12.33
CA GLN A 104 -18.52 8.56 -13.52
C GLN A 104 -17.50 9.34 -14.36
N ILE A 105 -16.58 10.06 -13.69
CA ILE A 105 -15.51 10.78 -14.37
C ILE A 105 -14.64 9.82 -15.16
N LEU A 106 -14.16 8.74 -14.55
CA LEU A 106 -13.27 7.77 -15.18
C LEU A 106 -13.97 6.95 -16.29
N SER A 107 -15.26 6.71 -16.19
CA SER A 107 -16.03 5.99 -17.22
C SER A 107 -16.47 6.88 -18.39
N SER A 108 -16.21 8.19 -18.33
CA SER A 108 -16.63 9.13 -19.38
C SER A 108 -15.81 8.95 -20.66
N LYS A 109 -16.45 9.17 -21.81
CA LYS A 109 -15.77 9.09 -23.13
C LYS A 109 -14.64 10.12 -23.27
N GLU A 110 -14.77 11.27 -22.63
CA GLU A 110 -13.77 12.33 -22.66
C GLU A 110 -12.46 11.94 -21.99
N LYS A 111 -12.54 11.09 -20.97
CA LYS A 111 -11.36 10.62 -20.20
C LYS A 111 -10.78 9.30 -20.72
N GLN A 112 -11.37 8.69 -21.73
CA GLN A 112 -10.94 7.37 -22.19
C GLN A 112 -9.48 7.34 -22.65
N ALA A 113 -9.02 8.36 -23.38
CA ALA A 113 -7.62 8.44 -23.79
C ALA A 113 -6.65 8.56 -22.60
N ALA A 114 -7.00 9.37 -21.60
CA ALA A 114 -6.22 9.50 -20.37
C ALA A 114 -6.24 8.22 -19.52
N VAL A 115 -7.37 7.52 -19.49
CA VAL A 115 -7.50 6.21 -18.83
C VAL A 115 -6.58 5.17 -19.49
N GLU A 116 -6.57 5.09 -20.82
CA GLU A 116 -5.68 4.16 -21.54
C GLU A 116 -4.19 4.52 -21.33
N GLU A 117 -3.84 5.79 -21.31
CA GLU A 117 -2.48 6.22 -21.01
C GLU A 117 -2.06 5.79 -19.59
N CYS A 118 -2.92 6.03 -18.60
CA CYS A 118 -2.67 5.60 -17.22
C CYS A 118 -2.60 4.08 -17.08
N TRP A 119 -3.46 3.34 -17.81
CA TRP A 119 -3.42 1.88 -17.85
C TRP A 119 -2.08 1.37 -18.38
N ASN A 120 -1.59 1.91 -19.50
CA ASN A 120 -0.32 1.49 -20.07
C ASN A 120 0.84 1.75 -19.11
N ARG A 121 0.89 2.90 -18.47
CA ARG A 121 1.91 3.22 -17.45
C ARG A 121 1.86 2.24 -16.25
N LEU A 122 0.66 1.89 -15.81
CA LEU A 122 0.46 0.93 -14.73
C LEU A 122 0.91 -0.48 -15.14
N MET A 123 0.62 -0.89 -16.39
CA MET A 123 1.07 -2.18 -16.92
C MET A 123 2.59 -2.24 -17.08
N ASP A 124 3.23 -1.14 -17.45
CA ASP A 124 4.70 -1.07 -17.50
C ASP A 124 5.30 -1.21 -16.10
N TYR A 125 4.71 -0.54 -15.11
CA TYR A 125 5.11 -0.68 -13.71
C TYR A 125 4.94 -2.12 -13.21
N TYR A 126 3.79 -2.75 -13.45
CA TYR A 126 3.57 -4.15 -13.12
C TYR A 126 4.55 -5.08 -13.85
N GLY A 127 4.94 -4.74 -15.08
CA GLY A 127 5.92 -5.51 -15.83
C GLY A 127 7.30 -5.57 -15.17
N ILE A 128 7.65 -4.51 -14.43
CA ILE A 128 8.93 -4.44 -13.72
C ILE A 128 8.85 -5.12 -12.34
N ILE A 129 7.79 -4.85 -11.58
CA ILE A 129 7.69 -5.27 -10.17
C ILE A 129 7.02 -6.64 -10.05
N THR A 130 5.93 -6.86 -10.78
CA THR A 130 5.08 -8.06 -10.71
C THR A 130 4.72 -8.58 -12.11
N PRO A 131 5.67 -9.19 -12.85
CA PRO A 131 5.43 -9.63 -14.24
C PRO A 131 4.25 -10.58 -14.40
N ARG A 132 4.00 -11.47 -13.43
CA ARG A 132 2.84 -12.37 -13.43
C ARG A 132 1.51 -11.62 -13.36
N GLN A 133 1.42 -10.60 -12.52
CA GLN A 133 0.23 -9.75 -12.42
C GLN A 133 -0.04 -9.04 -13.76
N ARG A 134 1.00 -8.49 -14.38
CA ARG A 134 0.88 -7.90 -15.72
C ARG A 134 0.37 -8.93 -16.73
N GLN A 135 0.97 -10.11 -16.77
CA GLN A 135 0.58 -11.16 -17.70
C GLN A 135 -0.90 -11.51 -17.53
N TRP A 136 -1.36 -11.76 -16.32
CA TRP A 136 -2.75 -12.05 -16.02
C TRP A 136 -3.71 -10.94 -16.48
N MET A 137 -3.30 -9.67 -16.33
CA MET A 137 -4.12 -8.53 -16.74
C MET A 137 -4.13 -8.29 -18.25
N THR A 138 -3.19 -8.86 -18.99
CA THR A 138 -3.04 -8.64 -20.44
C THR A 138 -3.30 -9.87 -21.31
N ASP A 139 -3.39 -11.07 -20.73
CA ASP A 139 -3.62 -12.33 -21.46
C ASP A 139 -5.08 -12.60 -21.85
N GLY A 140 -5.99 -11.69 -21.51
CA GLY A 140 -7.43 -11.80 -21.77
C GLY A 140 -8.23 -12.43 -20.63
N THR A 141 -7.60 -12.86 -19.56
CA THR A 141 -8.28 -13.34 -18.35
C THR A 141 -8.97 -12.20 -17.61
N TYR A 142 -8.35 -11.02 -17.60
CA TYR A 142 -8.92 -9.81 -17.02
C TYR A 142 -9.95 -9.19 -17.97
N THR A 143 -11.22 -9.21 -17.58
CA THR A 143 -12.35 -8.77 -18.43
C THR A 143 -12.96 -7.43 -18.00
N ASP A 144 -12.59 -6.92 -16.85
CA ASP A 144 -13.10 -5.63 -16.37
C ASP A 144 -12.56 -4.46 -17.21
N PRO A 145 -13.36 -3.41 -17.44
CA PRO A 145 -12.88 -2.23 -18.14
C PRO A 145 -11.76 -1.53 -17.37
N HIS A 146 -10.75 -1.01 -18.08
CA HIS A 146 -9.53 -0.41 -17.50
C HIS A 146 -9.84 0.69 -16.48
N TRP A 147 -10.85 1.53 -16.71
CA TRP A 147 -11.25 2.57 -15.78
C TRP A 147 -11.68 2.01 -14.40
N LYS A 148 -12.21 0.78 -14.35
CA LYS A 148 -12.64 0.16 -13.09
C LYS A 148 -11.44 -0.18 -12.22
N HIS A 149 -10.39 -0.72 -12.79
CA HIS A 149 -9.15 -1.00 -12.06
C HIS A 149 -8.48 0.30 -11.59
N LEU A 150 -8.38 1.30 -12.47
CA LEU A 150 -7.84 2.61 -12.09
C LEU A 150 -8.65 3.29 -11.00
N TYR A 151 -9.96 3.08 -10.94
CA TYR A 151 -10.79 3.57 -9.84
C TYR A 151 -10.31 3.03 -8.49
N TYR A 152 -10.02 1.73 -8.39
CA TYR A 152 -9.50 1.13 -7.16
C TYR A 152 -8.08 1.63 -6.86
N VAL A 153 -7.22 1.70 -7.85
CA VAL A 153 -5.86 2.23 -7.69
C VAL A 153 -5.87 3.67 -7.13
N ILE A 154 -6.76 4.53 -7.61
CA ILE A 154 -6.86 5.92 -7.14
C ILE A 154 -7.46 6.01 -5.73
N LYS A 155 -8.36 5.11 -5.36
CA LYS A 155 -9.04 5.10 -4.06
C LYS A 155 -8.24 4.42 -2.95
N GLU A 156 -7.59 3.33 -3.26
CA GLU A 156 -7.01 2.38 -2.30
C GLU A 156 -5.49 2.27 -2.46
N GLY A 157 -4.93 2.85 -3.52
CA GLY A 157 -3.52 2.72 -3.86
C GLY A 157 -3.23 1.54 -4.81
N ILE A 158 -1.96 1.41 -5.17
CA ILE A 158 -1.49 0.33 -6.04
C ILE A 158 -1.29 -0.94 -5.20
N HIS A 159 -2.05 -1.98 -5.51
CA HIS A 159 -1.88 -3.29 -4.91
C HIS A 159 -0.96 -4.15 -5.78
N LEU A 160 0.15 -4.60 -5.19
CA LEU A 160 1.10 -5.50 -5.83
C LEU A 160 0.88 -6.92 -5.32
N HIS A 161 0.67 -7.85 -6.22
CA HIS A 161 0.64 -9.26 -5.90
C HIS A 161 2.02 -9.87 -6.17
N ILE A 162 2.74 -10.17 -5.10
CA ILE A 162 4.06 -10.84 -5.17
C ILE A 162 3.83 -12.28 -4.72
N PRO A 163 3.72 -13.24 -5.66
CA PRO A 163 3.50 -14.63 -5.32
C PRO A 163 4.73 -15.19 -4.58
N THR A 164 4.49 -15.96 -3.53
CA THR A 164 5.52 -16.78 -2.88
C THR A 164 5.54 -18.17 -3.52
N ASP A 165 6.66 -18.86 -3.42
CA ASP A 165 6.84 -20.22 -4.01
C ASP A 165 5.83 -21.25 -3.49
N ASN A 166 5.16 -20.96 -2.39
CA ASN A 166 4.19 -21.83 -1.73
C ASN A 166 2.72 -21.41 -1.93
N GLU A 167 2.46 -20.34 -2.68
CA GLU A 167 1.08 -19.93 -2.96
C GLU A 167 0.55 -20.66 -4.18
N PRO A 168 -0.56 -21.42 -4.06
CA PRO A 168 -1.28 -21.90 -5.22
C PRO A 168 -1.79 -20.71 -6.03
N GLU A 169 -1.91 -20.89 -7.32
CA GLU A 169 -2.32 -19.92 -8.32
C GLU A 169 -3.54 -19.09 -7.90
N TYR A 170 -3.30 -17.95 -7.27
CA TYR A 170 -4.37 -17.00 -6.90
C TYR A 170 -4.98 -16.26 -8.10
N LEU A 171 -4.46 -16.52 -9.28
CA LEU A 171 -4.84 -15.83 -10.51
C LEU A 171 -5.58 -16.75 -11.50
N SER A 172 -6.06 -17.90 -11.03
CA SER A 172 -6.92 -18.79 -11.83
C SER A 172 -8.39 -18.54 -11.55
#